data_3b8c7dd52b0e82cd1b15f03dba7e2f93
#
_entry.id   3b8c7dd52b0e82cd1b15f03dba7e2f93
#
_cell.length_a   1.000
_cell.length_b   1.000
_cell.length_c   1.000
_cell.angle_alpha   90.00
_cell.angle_beta   90.00
_cell.angle_gamma   90.00
#
_symmetry.space_group_name_H-M   'P 1'
#
loop_
_entity.id
_entity.type
_entity.pdbx_description
1 polymer ?
#
loop_
_entity_poly.entity_id
_entity_poly.type
_entity_poly.pdbx_seq_one_letter_code
_entity_poly.pdbx_strand_id
1 'polypeptide(L)'
;MVLNTKKRVLAGLLVLLATCATFAQIPANQRVEFSLRSTDGQTITSASLKGEIVVLAFGASWLPLSRTQLQGVRKLADEYSNRGVVVYWVSTESDDPKSKNFASDEQLRNFAQKYGLKVTVLRDQDGAVSKKFGVDQLPSIVILDKEGNMSGGPIGGLDPSGNLANQLASRLDKLL
;
A
#
# COMPACT_ATOMS: atom_id res chain seq x y z
N MET A 1 -38.16 18.27 72.30
CA MET A 1 -36.75 17.84 72.20
C MET A 1 -36.53 17.31 70.81
N VAL A 2 -35.97 18.15 69.96
CA VAL A 2 -35.92 17.97 68.49
C VAL A 2 -34.55 17.42 68.11
N LEU A 3 -34.46 16.26 67.47
CA LEU A 3 -33.22 15.75 66.98
C LEU A 3 -33.26 15.83 65.47
N ASN A 4 -32.40 16.66 64.95
CA ASN A 4 -32.26 17.02 63.51
C ASN A 4 -31.22 16.09 62.86
N THR A 5 -31.67 15.20 62.01
CA THR A 5 -30.74 14.29 61.23
C THR A 5 -30.49 14.86 59.85
N LYS A 6 -29.33 15.47 59.65
CA LYS A 6 -28.86 15.93 58.29
C LYS A 6 -28.48 14.73 57.50
N LYS A 7 -29.22 14.47 56.38
CA LYS A 7 -28.84 13.53 55.33
C LYS A 7 -27.76 14.16 54.49
N ARG A 8 -26.56 13.57 54.51
CA ARG A 8 -25.48 13.89 53.57
C ARG A 8 -25.71 13.12 52.26
N VAL A 9 -26.07 13.81 51.19
CA VAL A 9 -26.13 13.27 49.85
C VAL A 9 -24.71 13.34 49.29
N LEU A 10 -24.08 12.19 49.07
CA LEU A 10 -22.78 12.04 48.43
C LEU A 10 -23.04 11.95 46.94
N ALA A 11 -22.82 13.05 46.22
CA ALA A 11 -22.87 13.05 44.75
C ALA A 11 -21.57 12.46 44.20
N GLY A 12 -21.63 11.21 43.74
CA GLY A 12 -20.55 10.56 43.04
C GLY A 12 -20.46 11.09 41.61
N LEU A 13 -19.43 11.88 41.33
CA LEU A 13 -19.10 12.34 39.98
C LEU A 13 -18.42 11.20 39.21
N LEU A 14 -19.17 10.53 38.36
CA LEU A 14 -18.65 9.48 37.43
C LEU A 14 -17.97 10.19 36.26
N VAL A 15 -16.66 10.33 36.29
CA VAL A 15 -15.87 10.83 35.16
C VAL A 15 -15.70 9.69 34.14
N LEU A 16 -16.49 9.71 33.09
CA LEU A 16 -16.36 8.81 31.95
C LEU A 16 -15.16 9.28 31.12
N LEU A 17 -13.99 8.64 31.27
CA LEU A 17 -12.82 8.82 30.40
C LEU A 17 -13.13 8.14 29.07
N ALA A 18 -13.64 8.91 28.11
CA ALA A 18 -13.70 8.48 26.70
C ALA A 18 -12.27 8.49 26.13
N THR A 19 -11.61 7.33 26.09
CA THR A 19 -10.36 7.16 25.34
C THR A 19 -10.70 7.20 23.85
N CYS A 20 -10.58 8.37 23.23
CA CYS A 20 -10.55 8.49 21.78
C CYS A 20 -9.27 7.78 21.29
N ALA A 21 -9.41 6.58 20.73
CA ALA A 21 -8.36 5.98 19.93
C ALA A 21 -8.19 6.86 18.68
N THR A 22 -7.19 7.74 18.72
CA THR A 22 -6.75 8.48 17.54
C THR A 22 -6.10 7.49 16.58
N PHE A 23 -6.83 7.07 15.56
CA PHE A 23 -6.21 6.46 14.39
C PHE A 23 -5.28 7.52 13.81
N ALA A 24 -3.97 7.31 13.94
CA ALA A 24 -2.97 8.15 13.31
C ALA A 24 -3.13 8.01 11.80
N GLN A 25 -3.80 8.97 11.18
CA GLN A 25 -3.82 9.09 9.72
C GLN A 25 -2.40 9.43 9.27
N ILE A 26 -1.81 8.61 8.40
CA ILE A 26 -0.53 8.90 7.80
C ILE A 26 -0.69 10.21 7.00
N PRO A 27 0.11 11.25 7.28
CA PRO A 27 0.01 12.50 6.55
C PRO A 27 0.16 12.27 5.05
N ALA A 28 -0.66 12.90 4.23
CA ALA A 28 -0.67 12.75 2.78
C ALA A 28 0.63 13.15 2.06
N ASN A 29 1.61 13.69 2.78
CA ASN A 29 2.91 14.13 2.26
C ASN A 29 4.06 13.56 3.10
N GLN A 30 3.98 12.28 3.46
CA GLN A 30 5.04 11.62 4.22
C GLN A 30 5.99 10.90 3.27
N ARG A 31 7.28 11.24 3.34
CA ARG A 31 8.34 10.47 2.69
C ARG A 31 8.53 9.15 3.43
N VAL A 32 8.44 8.05 2.70
CA VAL A 32 8.62 6.70 3.23
C VAL A 32 9.88 6.09 2.66
N GLU A 33 10.88 5.88 3.52
CA GLU A 33 12.11 5.19 3.13
C GLU A 33 11.85 3.68 3.07
N PHE A 34 12.20 3.08 1.93
CA PHE A 34 12.07 1.64 1.72
C PHE A 34 13.21 1.07 0.88
N SER A 35 13.39 -0.23 1.00
CA SER A 35 14.27 -1.04 0.16
C SER A 35 13.57 -2.36 -0.13
N LEU A 36 13.40 -2.68 -1.40
CA LEU A 36 12.75 -3.91 -1.87
C LEU A 36 13.68 -4.62 -2.85
N ARG A 37 13.77 -5.94 -2.75
CA ARG A 37 14.48 -6.79 -3.71
C ARG A 37 13.52 -7.16 -4.85
N SER A 38 14.01 -7.14 -6.09
CA SER A 38 13.26 -7.70 -7.22
C SER A 38 13.43 -9.22 -7.30
N THR A 39 12.54 -9.88 -8.04
CA THR A 39 12.66 -11.31 -8.34
C THR A 39 13.91 -11.66 -9.17
N ASP A 40 14.57 -10.66 -9.78
CA ASP A 40 15.80 -10.80 -10.54
C ASP A 40 17.05 -10.44 -9.73
N GLY A 41 16.89 -10.20 -8.41
CA GLY A 41 17.97 -9.97 -7.46
C GLY A 41 18.43 -8.52 -7.35
N GLN A 42 17.86 -7.57 -8.09
CA GLN A 42 18.17 -6.15 -7.96
C GLN A 42 17.53 -5.58 -6.68
N THR A 43 18.19 -4.60 -6.08
CA THR A 43 17.63 -3.84 -4.95
C THR A 43 17.15 -2.49 -5.42
N ILE A 44 15.87 -2.21 -5.21
CA ILE A 44 15.24 -0.91 -5.51
C ILE A 44 14.99 -0.20 -4.17
N THR A 45 15.47 1.03 -4.07
CA THR A 45 15.34 1.84 -2.87
C THR A 45 14.57 3.12 -3.16
N SER A 46 13.94 3.71 -2.15
CA SER A 46 13.31 5.03 -2.27
C SER A 46 14.30 6.10 -2.75
N ALA A 47 15.58 5.97 -2.38
CA ALA A 47 16.63 6.90 -2.80
C ALA A 47 16.96 6.80 -4.29
N SER A 48 16.94 5.57 -4.86
CA SER A 48 17.22 5.34 -6.29
C SER A 48 16.10 5.78 -7.22
N LEU A 49 14.94 6.10 -6.68
CA LEU A 49 13.73 6.50 -7.43
C LEU A 49 13.45 8.01 -7.37
N LYS A 50 14.37 8.80 -6.81
CA LYS A 50 14.22 10.26 -6.78
C LYS A 50 14.17 10.83 -8.20
N GLY A 51 13.23 11.76 -8.40
CA GLY A 51 12.98 12.39 -9.70
C GLY A 51 11.93 11.68 -10.55
N GLU A 52 11.52 10.47 -10.15
CA GLU A 52 10.49 9.69 -10.83
C GLU A 52 9.17 9.74 -10.05
N ILE A 53 8.06 9.75 -10.76
CA ILE A 53 6.76 9.42 -10.18
C ILE A 53 6.67 7.90 -10.13
N VAL A 54 6.38 7.34 -8.96
CA VAL A 54 6.42 5.89 -8.76
C VAL A 54 5.04 5.36 -8.40
N VAL A 55 4.63 4.30 -9.08
CA VAL A 55 3.43 3.53 -8.74
C VAL A 55 3.85 2.16 -8.23
N LEU A 56 3.51 1.87 -6.98
CA LEU A 56 3.69 0.56 -6.35
C LEU A 56 2.33 -0.14 -6.27
N ALA A 57 2.16 -1.20 -7.05
CA ALA A 57 0.95 -2.01 -7.05
C ALA A 57 1.16 -3.25 -6.17
N PHE A 58 0.61 -3.24 -4.96
CA PHE A 58 0.70 -4.33 -4.00
C PHE A 58 -0.32 -5.42 -4.30
N GLY A 59 0.13 -6.68 -4.24
CA GLY A 59 -0.72 -7.83 -4.50
C GLY A 59 -0.11 -9.15 -4.07
N ALA A 60 -0.84 -10.24 -4.31
CA ALA A 60 -0.37 -11.61 -4.10
C ALA A 60 -0.81 -12.50 -5.27
N SER A 61 0.06 -13.41 -5.74
CA SER A 61 -0.19 -14.23 -6.93
C SER A 61 -1.36 -15.20 -6.79
N TRP A 62 -1.63 -15.64 -5.56
CA TRP A 62 -2.75 -16.52 -5.24
C TRP A 62 -4.11 -15.80 -5.19
N LEU A 63 -4.11 -14.45 -5.01
CA LEU A 63 -5.33 -13.67 -4.85
C LEU A 63 -5.98 -13.37 -6.22
N PRO A 64 -7.24 -13.80 -6.48
CA PRO A 64 -7.89 -13.57 -7.78
C PRO A 64 -7.95 -12.09 -8.20
N LEU A 65 -8.24 -11.18 -7.28
CA LEU A 65 -8.28 -9.75 -7.56
C LEU A 65 -6.92 -9.17 -7.96
N SER A 66 -5.81 -9.67 -7.39
CA SER A 66 -4.46 -9.27 -7.81
C SER A 66 -4.16 -9.71 -9.24
N ARG A 67 -4.65 -10.90 -9.66
CA ARG A 67 -4.49 -11.36 -11.05
C ARG A 67 -5.20 -10.45 -12.04
N THR A 68 -6.41 -10.02 -11.70
CA THR A 68 -7.16 -9.07 -12.54
C THR A 68 -6.46 -7.70 -12.57
N GLN A 69 -5.92 -7.24 -11.43
CA GLN A 69 -5.15 -5.99 -11.32
C GLN A 69 -3.96 -5.95 -12.29
N LEU A 70 -3.27 -7.08 -12.55
CA LEU A 70 -2.10 -7.11 -13.43
C LEU A 70 -2.36 -6.57 -14.82
N GLN A 71 -3.55 -6.77 -15.37
CA GLN A 71 -3.91 -6.21 -16.67
C GLN A 71 -3.98 -4.67 -16.62
N GLY A 72 -4.54 -4.13 -15.54
CA GLY A 72 -4.57 -2.70 -15.30
C GLY A 72 -3.17 -2.11 -15.09
N VAL A 73 -2.32 -2.79 -14.31
CA VAL A 73 -0.93 -2.39 -14.06
C VAL A 73 -0.11 -2.35 -15.34
N ARG A 74 -0.27 -3.36 -16.22
CA ARG A 74 0.38 -3.39 -17.53
C ARG A 74 -0.03 -2.22 -18.40
N LYS A 75 -1.34 -1.98 -18.54
CA LYS A 75 -1.86 -0.85 -19.33
C LYS A 75 -1.37 0.49 -18.79
N LEU A 76 -1.39 0.65 -17.45
CA LEU A 76 -0.87 1.84 -16.80
C LEU A 76 0.61 2.07 -17.13
N ALA A 77 1.43 1.03 -17.03
CA ALA A 77 2.85 1.11 -17.37
C ALA A 77 3.06 1.46 -18.86
N ASP A 78 2.34 0.82 -19.78
CA ASP A 78 2.43 1.10 -21.22
C ASP A 78 2.02 2.56 -21.52
N GLU A 79 1.01 3.12 -20.84
CA GLU A 79 0.49 4.46 -21.07
C GLU A 79 1.37 5.58 -20.47
N TYR A 80 1.95 5.34 -19.29
CA TYR A 80 2.66 6.37 -18.53
C TYR A 80 4.19 6.27 -18.53
N SER A 81 4.78 5.17 -19.07
CA SER A 81 6.24 4.97 -19.07
C SER A 81 7.01 6.11 -19.76
N ASN A 82 6.48 6.64 -20.87
CA ASN A 82 7.10 7.75 -21.62
C ASN A 82 6.81 9.13 -21.00
N ARG A 83 6.09 9.17 -19.85
CA ARG A 83 5.70 10.39 -19.15
C ARG A 83 6.40 10.55 -17.80
N GLY A 84 7.46 9.75 -17.54
CA GLY A 84 8.23 9.82 -16.29
C GLY A 84 7.55 9.13 -15.10
N VAL A 85 6.71 8.12 -15.37
CA VAL A 85 6.10 7.28 -14.33
C VAL A 85 6.70 5.89 -14.38
N VAL A 86 7.27 5.45 -13.27
CA VAL A 86 7.80 4.09 -13.10
C VAL A 86 6.77 3.25 -12.33
N VAL A 87 6.44 2.09 -12.86
CA VAL A 87 5.45 1.20 -12.26
C VAL A 87 6.11 -0.10 -11.83
N TYR A 88 5.84 -0.52 -10.60
CA TYR A 88 6.27 -1.80 -10.03
C TYR A 88 5.05 -2.60 -9.55
N TRP A 89 5.14 -3.92 -9.66
CA TRP A 89 4.25 -4.79 -8.94
C TRP A 89 4.97 -5.36 -7.72
N VAL A 90 4.38 -5.26 -6.54
CA VAL A 90 4.98 -5.66 -5.27
C VAL A 90 4.24 -6.87 -4.73
N SER A 91 4.90 -8.04 -4.73
CA SER A 91 4.40 -9.24 -4.08
C SER A 91 4.59 -9.14 -2.57
N THR A 92 3.50 -9.40 -1.83
CA THR A 92 3.52 -9.49 -0.35
C THR A 92 3.68 -10.94 0.13
N GLU A 93 4.11 -11.84 -0.76
CA GLU A 93 4.29 -13.25 -0.45
C GLU A 93 5.66 -13.48 0.19
N SER A 94 5.68 -14.38 1.19
CA SER A 94 6.89 -14.77 1.91
C SER A 94 7.85 -15.55 1.01
N ASP A 95 9.14 -15.50 1.29
CA ASP A 95 10.16 -16.37 0.71
C ASP A 95 10.53 -17.57 1.62
N ASP A 96 9.92 -17.66 2.81
CA ASP A 96 10.04 -18.85 3.67
C ASP A 96 9.16 -19.99 3.13
N PRO A 97 9.74 -21.12 2.67
CA PRO A 97 8.99 -22.27 2.17
C PRO A 97 8.01 -22.89 3.18
N LYS A 98 8.15 -22.58 4.47
CA LYS A 98 7.21 -23.03 5.52
C LYS A 98 6.02 -22.12 5.69
N SER A 99 6.05 -20.94 5.09
CA SER A 99 4.94 -19.99 5.15
C SER A 99 3.77 -20.47 4.30
N LYS A 100 2.55 -20.32 4.83
CA LYS A 100 1.33 -20.54 4.03
C LYS A 100 1.17 -19.54 2.88
N ASN A 101 1.86 -18.40 2.98
CA ASN A 101 1.87 -17.34 1.97
C ASN A 101 3.22 -17.36 1.21
N PHE A 102 3.74 -18.55 0.91
CA PHE A 102 5.02 -18.71 0.23
C PHE A 102 4.87 -18.56 -1.28
N ALA A 103 5.81 -17.83 -1.90
CA ALA A 103 6.10 -17.91 -3.33
C ALA A 103 7.60 -17.71 -3.58
N SER A 104 8.21 -18.58 -4.38
CA SER A 104 9.61 -18.40 -4.83
C SER A 104 9.70 -17.29 -5.88
N ASP A 105 10.91 -16.76 -6.10
CA ASP A 105 11.16 -15.79 -7.17
C ASP A 105 10.80 -16.36 -8.55
N GLU A 106 11.10 -17.63 -8.77
CA GLU A 106 10.74 -18.33 -10.02
C GLU A 106 9.22 -18.40 -10.21
N GLN A 107 8.47 -18.75 -9.16
CA GLN A 107 7.01 -18.78 -9.22
C GLN A 107 6.43 -17.39 -9.55
N LEU A 108 6.98 -16.33 -8.96
CA LEU A 108 6.53 -14.97 -9.22
C LEU A 108 6.92 -14.50 -10.64
N ARG A 109 8.12 -14.85 -11.16
CA ARG A 109 8.48 -14.57 -12.55
C ARG A 109 7.56 -15.30 -13.54
N ASN A 110 7.29 -16.59 -13.31
CA ASN A 110 6.37 -17.37 -14.12
C ASN A 110 4.94 -16.80 -14.08
N PHE A 111 4.51 -16.35 -12.91
CA PHE A 111 3.24 -15.67 -12.74
C PHE A 111 3.20 -14.36 -13.55
N ALA A 112 4.19 -13.50 -13.42
CA ALA A 112 4.28 -12.25 -14.18
C ALA A 112 4.26 -12.51 -15.70
N GLN A 113 5.04 -13.47 -16.17
CA GLN A 113 5.09 -13.87 -17.58
C GLN A 113 3.74 -14.39 -18.09
N LYS A 114 3.09 -15.27 -17.32
CA LYS A 114 1.77 -15.83 -17.65
C LYS A 114 0.71 -14.75 -17.88
N TYR A 115 0.76 -13.66 -17.12
CA TYR A 115 -0.18 -12.55 -17.22
C TYR A 115 0.33 -11.39 -18.09
N GLY A 116 1.48 -11.57 -18.76
CA GLY A 116 2.07 -10.58 -19.66
C GLY A 116 2.51 -9.29 -18.95
N LEU A 117 2.85 -9.39 -17.67
CA LEU A 117 3.37 -8.27 -16.90
C LEU A 117 4.82 -7.99 -17.32
N LYS A 118 5.08 -6.76 -17.78
CA LYS A 118 6.42 -6.33 -18.24
C LYS A 118 7.15 -5.47 -17.21
N VAL A 119 6.47 -5.08 -16.13
CA VAL A 119 7.09 -4.28 -15.07
C VAL A 119 7.86 -5.19 -14.10
N THR A 120 8.87 -4.60 -13.44
CA THR A 120 9.65 -5.32 -12.43
C THR A 120 8.78 -5.76 -11.26
N VAL A 121 8.94 -7.01 -10.85
CA VAL A 121 8.30 -7.59 -9.67
C VAL A 121 9.21 -7.41 -8.47
N LEU A 122 8.75 -6.67 -7.47
CA LEU A 122 9.42 -6.46 -6.19
C LEU A 122 8.83 -7.39 -5.12
N ARG A 123 9.57 -7.59 -4.04
CA ARG A 123 9.19 -8.47 -2.94
C ARG A 123 9.15 -7.72 -1.62
N ASP A 124 8.00 -7.75 -0.98
CA ASP A 124 7.77 -7.31 0.41
C ASP A 124 7.46 -8.55 1.27
N GLN A 125 8.49 -9.35 1.51
CA GLN A 125 8.41 -10.73 2.03
C GLN A 125 7.83 -10.82 3.44
N ASP A 126 8.06 -9.80 4.25
CA ASP A 126 7.63 -9.68 5.64
C ASP A 126 6.48 -8.67 5.84
N GLY A 127 6.02 -8.05 4.75
CA GLY A 127 4.99 -7.03 4.78
C GLY A 127 5.43 -5.72 5.45
N ALA A 128 6.75 -5.51 5.66
CA ALA A 128 7.24 -4.34 6.36
C ALA A 128 7.05 -3.05 5.54
N VAL A 129 7.21 -3.13 4.22
CA VAL A 129 7.06 -1.97 3.35
C VAL A 129 5.58 -1.64 3.12
N SER A 130 4.73 -2.63 2.86
CA SER A 130 3.28 -2.42 2.77
C SER A 130 2.72 -1.80 4.04
N LYS A 131 3.17 -2.26 5.22
CA LYS A 131 2.79 -1.67 6.50
C LYS A 131 3.25 -0.22 6.66
N LYS A 132 4.50 0.11 6.24
CA LYS A 132 5.00 1.50 6.26
C LYS A 132 4.16 2.44 5.40
N PHE A 133 3.65 1.96 4.27
CA PHE A 133 2.75 2.72 3.41
C PHE A 133 1.28 2.73 3.87
N GLY A 134 0.95 2.01 4.95
CA GLY A 134 -0.43 1.91 5.44
C GLY A 134 -1.33 1.06 4.55
N VAL A 135 -0.76 0.14 3.78
CA VAL A 135 -1.53 -0.84 2.98
C VAL A 135 -2.12 -1.89 3.92
N ASP A 136 -3.41 -1.87 4.08
CA ASP A 136 -4.19 -2.74 4.97
C ASP A 136 -5.03 -3.80 4.23
N GLN A 137 -5.13 -3.67 2.91
CA GLN A 137 -5.86 -4.59 2.04
C GLN A 137 -5.14 -4.81 0.71
N LEU A 138 -5.42 -5.95 0.06
CA LEU A 138 -4.90 -6.29 -1.25
C LEU A 138 -6.04 -6.57 -2.24
N PRO A 139 -5.90 -6.16 -3.49
CA PRO A 139 -4.81 -5.36 -4.04
C PRO A 139 -4.92 -3.87 -3.65
N SER A 140 -3.79 -3.17 -3.60
CA SER A 140 -3.71 -1.73 -3.34
C SER A 140 -2.67 -1.06 -4.21
N ILE A 141 -2.84 0.27 -4.43
CA ILE A 141 -1.91 1.10 -5.16
C ILE A 141 -1.37 2.20 -4.23
N VAL A 142 -0.07 2.42 -4.25
CA VAL A 142 0.61 3.58 -3.65
C VAL A 142 1.24 4.38 -4.77
N ILE A 143 1.11 5.71 -4.71
CA ILE A 143 1.73 6.64 -5.65
C ILE A 143 2.69 7.52 -4.88
N LEU A 144 3.93 7.65 -5.38
CA LEU A 144 4.94 8.55 -4.84
C LEU A 144 5.21 9.65 -5.87
N ASP A 145 5.42 10.87 -5.36
CA ASP A 145 5.86 12.01 -6.17
C ASP A 145 7.37 11.95 -6.47
N LYS A 146 7.90 12.92 -7.21
CA LYS A 146 9.31 13.01 -7.59
C LYS A 146 10.26 13.17 -6.40
N GLU A 147 9.76 13.66 -5.28
CA GLU A 147 10.49 13.82 -4.03
C GLU A 147 10.47 12.54 -3.17
N GLY A 148 9.65 11.55 -3.55
CA GLY A 148 9.46 10.29 -2.84
C GLY A 148 8.42 10.37 -1.72
N ASN A 149 7.57 11.40 -1.69
CA ASN A 149 6.47 11.50 -0.75
C ASN A 149 5.25 10.75 -1.29
N MET A 150 4.42 10.24 -0.39
CA MET A 150 3.15 9.66 -0.79
C MET A 150 2.20 10.73 -1.35
N SER A 151 1.70 10.52 -2.54
CA SER A 151 0.62 11.33 -3.12
C SER A 151 -0.73 10.83 -2.61
N GLY A 152 -1.08 11.24 -1.40
CA GLY A 152 -2.25 10.75 -0.67
C GLY A 152 -2.03 9.35 -0.06
N GLY A 153 -3.07 8.78 0.57
CA GLY A 153 -3.02 7.43 1.14
C GLY A 153 -3.04 6.32 0.09
N PRO A 154 -2.83 5.05 0.52
CA PRO A 154 -3.01 3.88 -0.34
C PRO A 154 -4.41 3.85 -0.95
N ILE A 155 -4.51 3.36 -2.17
CA ILE A 155 -5.78 3.27 -2.91
C ILE A 155 -6.12 1.79 -3.03
N GLY A 156 -7.06 1.34 -2.20
CA GLY A 156 -7.69 0.04 -2.31
C GLY A 156 -9.05 0.12 -2.99
N GLY A 157 -9.65 -1.05 -3.27
CA GLY A 157 -11.01 -1.13 -3.79
C GLY A 157 -11.20 -0.55 -5.20
N LEU A 158 -10.12 -0.30 -5.94
CA LEU A 158 -10.19 0.03 -7.36
C LEU A 158 -10.82 -1.14 -8.12
N ASP A 159 -11.59 -0.85 -9.16
CA ASP A 159 -12.08 -1.89 -10.05
C ASP A 159 -10.89 -2.51 -10.81
N PRO A 160 -10.48 -3.72 -10.47
CA PRO A 160 -9.30 -4.33 -11.08
C PRO A 160 -9.55 -4.73 -12.55
N SER A 161 -10.81 -4.83 -12.99
CA SER A 161 -11.20 -5.10 -14.37
C SER A 161 -11.31 -3.81 -15.20
N GLY A 162 -11.39 -2.66 -14.53
CA GLY A 162 -11.48 -1.35 -15.15
C GLY A 162 -10.14 -0.87 -15.73
N ASN A 163 -10.18 0.30 -16.40
CA ASN A 163 -8.95 0.96 -16.83
C ASN A 163 -8.30 1.66 -15.64
N LEU A 164 -7.25 1.02 -15.07
CA LEU A 164 -6.52 1.53 -13.91
C LEU A 164 -5.87 2.90 -14.20
N ALA A 165 -5.39 3.12 -15.44
CA ALA A 165 -4.83 4.40 -15.86
C ALA A 165 -5.87 5.53 -15.72
N ASN A 166 -7.11 5.30 -16.20
CA ASN A 166 -8.19 6.29 -16.06
C ASN A 166 -8.55 6.53 -14.58
N GLN A 167 -8.56 5.50 -13.75
CA GLN A 167 -8.89 5.62 -12.33
C GLN A 167 -7.83 6.41 -11.56
N LEU A 168 -6.58 6.38 -12.01
CA LEU A 168 -5.46 7.08 -11.38
C LEU A 168 -5.08 8.40 -12.09
N ALA A 169 -5.61 8.67 -13.29
CA ALA A 169 -5.22 9.80 -14.14
C ALA A 169 -5.24 11.13 -13.39
N SER A 170 -6.33 11.44 -12.67
CA SER A 170 -6.46 12.72 -11.95
C SER A 170 -5.39 12.94 -10.88
N ARG A 171 -4.79 11.86 -10.36
CA ARG A 171 -3.71 11.92 -9.37
C ARG A 171 -2.35 11.95 -10.05
N LEU A 172 -2.13 11.12 -11.07
CA LEU A 172 -0.86 11.07 -11.81
C LEU A 172 -0.62 12.34 -12.61
N ASP A 173 -1.62 12.85 -13.32
CA ASP A 173 -1.48 14.06 -14.16
C ASP A 173 -1.18 15.33 -13.34
N LYS A 174 -1.47 15.35 -12.04
CA LYS A 174 -1.08 16.45 -11.14
C LYS A 174 0.40 16.39 -10.72
N LEU A 175 1.05 15.25 -10.88
CA LEU A 175 2.44 15.02 -10.48
C LEU A 175 3.42 15.17 -11.66
N LEU A 176 2.92 15.11 -12.89
CA LEU A 176 3.68 15.26 -14.13
C LEU A 176 4.06 16.72 -14.38
#